data_f6069d87a31fbef650ad0396ffa20426
#
_entry.id   f6069d87a31fbef650ad0396ffa20426
#
_cell.length_a   1.000
_cell.length_b   1.000
_cell.length_c   1.000
_cell.angle_alpha   90.00
_cell.angle_beta   90.00
_cell.angle_gamma   90.00
#
_symmetry.space_group_name_H-M   'P 1'
#
loop_
_entity.id
_entity.type
_entity.pdbx_description
1 polymer ?
#
loop_
_entity_poly.entity_id
_entity_poly.type
_entity_poly.pdbx_seq_one_letter_code
_entity_poly.pdbx_strand_id
1 'polypeptide(L)'
;MLRQHKDAIRDGLLRYITALLLGAGMALCVLGALLPAQAPAPTVLWCALFALGFEGLFSLKFRFKWLLPVGALAALLIWGALGGGPGYTFIQLCKAGILALRGIPDAAAPYADAARIAVCLMFSLLAAALSWDDTLPLSVFCVLTTVTLCLILGGNEQLLRYALPAFGGLVMLLGRNERFRGAVLPVAAVAVGAAFLLLPARTSTVPALENTARQVQEFLEDYLFFNEFRTSFSLSSQGFQPLTDRLGGRATPNNAPVMEVVTGRTVLLRGKTYNDYSGLNWYDTLSSRRYLYASPRFSSLREQLFGLNKPLAGAENGGEETLRVHMLADGPTTLFAPVATRSLQMESQRMVLYYNSAAELFITRDVAAGDSYTLSYLPFTPGEARTARTVAACAEMEDGDYAEIADTYLALPRHIQQEIYDIANAATQGADTPYEKALAIQQYLQTHYRYTLDAQTPPDGVDFVAWFLLGAKEGYCTYFATAMTVLCRIAGVPARYATGYLAIPDESGLAQVTGAQAHAWTEVYLKRFGWLDFDATPRGDNQRSDPPQSDDTDSSPSAAPSESPLPTPTPEPPEAATPSPQPSDAPSENPSPSPDASETPTPLPPGQTPPPPENPP
;
A
#
# COMPACT_ATOMS: atom_id res chain seq x y z
N MET A 1 6.87 7.53 -68.16
CA MET A 1 5.75 7.43 -67.18
C MET A 1 5.64 6.04 -66.51
N LEU A 2 5.53 4.92 -67.24
CA LEU A 2 5.37 3.59 -66.62
C LEU A 2 6.56 3.14 -65.73
N ARG A 3 7.80 3.45 -66.09
CA ARG A 3 8.99 3.16 -65.26
C ARG A 3 8.99 3.99 -63.97
N GLN A 4 8.76 5.31 -64.05
CA GLN A 4 8.69 6.20 -62.87
C GLN A 4 7.57 5.78 -61.90
N HIS A 5 6.45 5.29 -62.43
CA HIS A 5 5.35 4.83 -61.57
C HIS A 5 5.69 3.51 -60.84
N LYS A 6 6.40 2.59 -61.55
CA LYS A 6 6.90 1.35 -60.92
C LYS A 6 7.97 1.59 -59.86
N ASP A 7 8.86 2.55 -60.09
CA ASP A 7 9.91 2.91 -59.11
C ASP A 7 9.29 3.58 -57.85
N ALA A 8 8.29 4.45 -58.03
CA ALA A 8 7.57 5.08 -56.89
C ALA A 8 6.80 4.04 -56.06
N ILE A 9 6.14 3.06 -56.68
CA ILE A 9 5.43 1.99 -55.96
C ILE A 9 6.42 1.10 -55.22
N ARG A 10 7.56 0.76 -55.85
CA ARG A 10 8.62 -0.03 -55.20
C ARG A 10 9.19 0.66 -54.00
N ASP A 11 9.47 1.96 -54.08
CA ASP A 11 10.03 2.75 -52.98
C ASP A 11 9.02 2.93 -51.83
N GLY A 12 7.75 3.14 -52.12
CA GLY A 12 6.66 3.15 -51.13
C GLY A 12 6.52 1.80 -50.41
N LEU A 13 6.57 0.69 -51.17
CA LEU A 13 6.51 -0.64 -50.58
C LEU A 13 7.71 -0.95 -49.67
N LEU A 14 8.92 -0.53 -50.08
CA LEU A 14 10.14 -0.69 -49.27
C LEU A 14 10.06 0.12 -47.99
N ARG A 15 9.52 1.35 -48.02
CA ARG A 15 9.30 2.17 -46.81
C ARG A 15 8.32 1.50 -45.87
N TYR A 16 7.18 1.08 -46.39
CA TYR A 16 6.16 0.38 -45.61
C TYR A 16 6.72 -0.87 -44.92
N ILE A 17 7.45 -1.73 -45.65
CA ILE A 17 8.05 -2.94 -45.06
C ILE A 17 9.09 -2.56 -43.98
N THR A 18 9.90 -1.54 -44.22
CA THR A 18 10.89 -1.05 -43.24
C THR A 18 10.21 -0.52 -41.97
N ALA A 19 9.19 0.31 -42.14
CA ALA A 19 8.42 0.86 -41.02
C ALA A 19 7.69 -0.26 -40.25
N LEU A 20 7.12 -1.24 -40.95
CA LEU A 20 6.48 -2.38 -40.32
C LEU A 20 7.47 -3.19 -39.48
N LEU A 21 8.64 -3.52 -40.04
CA LEU A 21 9.65 -4.32 -39.34
C LEU A 21 10.22 -3.61 -38.12
N LEU A 22 10.55 -2.33 -38.26
CA LEU A 22 11.04 -1.51 -37.13
C LEU A 22 9.95 -1.38 -36.03
N GLY A 23 8.76 -0.99 -36.43
CA GLY A 23 7.66 -0.75 -35.49
C GLY A 23 7.20 -2.05 -34.80
N ALA A 24 7.01 -3.13 -35.55
CA ALA A 24 6.61 -4.42 -34.98
C ALA A 24 7.69 -4.99 -34.06
N GLY A 25 8.98 -4.91 -34.41
CA GLY A 25 10.05 -5.40 -33.56
C GLY A 25 10.15 -4.65 -32.25
N MET A 26 10.11 -3.31 -32.26
CA MET A 26 10.11 -2.50 -31.03
C MET A 26 8.84 -2.74 -30.19
N ALA A 27 7.66 -2.78 -30.82
CA ALA A 27 6.41 -3.05 -30.12
C ALA A 27 6.37 -4.45 -29.50
N LEU A 28 6.86 -5.47 -30.20
CA LEU A 28 6.96 -6.83 -29.67
C LEU A 28 7.93 -6.92 -28.49
N CYS A 29 9.06 -6.21 -28.53
CA CYS A 29 9.99 -6.15 -27.39
C CYS A 29 9.29 -5.58 -26.15
N VAL A 30 8.64 -4.43 -26.29
CA VAL A 30 7.98 -3.76 -25.15
C VAL A 30 6.80 -4.59 -24.64
N LEU A 31 5.93 -5.08 -25.52
CA LEU A 31 4.79 -5.90 -25.11
C LEU A 31 5.22 -7.27 -24.59
N GLY A 32 6.28 -7.87 -25.14
CA GLY A 32 6.84 -9.12 -24.61
C GLY A 32 7.48 -8.96 -23.24
N ALA A 33 8.03 -7.79 -22.92
CA ALA A 33 8.53 -7.47 -21.59
C ALA A 33 7.38 -7.18 -20.61
N LEU A 34 6.36 -6.43 -21.03
CA LEU A 34 5.25 -6.00 -20.16
C LEU A 34 4.13 -7.05 -20.03
N LEU A 35 3.91 -7.86 -21.06
CA LEU A 35 2.77 -8.79 -21.20
C LEU A 35 3.22 -10.14 -21.77
N PRO A 36 4.07 -10.91 -21.08
CA PRO A 36 4.73 -12.09 -21.63
C PRO A 36 3.77 -13.22 -22.09
N ALA A 37 2.55 -13.25 -21.57
CA ALA A 37 1.54 -14.27 -21.91
C ALA A 37 0.79 -14.00 -23.22
N GLN A 38 1.06 -12.89 -23.92
CA GLN A 38 0.27 -12.49 -25.10
C GLN A 38 0.84 -13.00 -26.42
N ALA A 39 -0.07 -13.45 -27.31
CA ALA A 39 0.30 -13.88 -28.64
C ALA A 39 0.87 -12.71 -29.49
N PRO A 40 1.96 -12.90 -30.25
CA PRO A 40 2.59 -11.85 -31.05
C PRO A 40 1.80 -11.46 -32.31
N ALA A 41 0.96 -12.35 -32.85
CA ALA A 41 0.28 -12.13 -34.12
C ALA A 41 -0.64 -10.88 -34.16
N PRO A 42 -1.48 -10.58 -33.15
CA PRO A 42 -2.27 -9.35 -33.15
C PRO A 42 -1.42 -8.08 -33.11
N THR A 43 -0.27 -8.11 -32.43
CA THR A 43 0.69 -6.98 -32.39
C THR A 43 1.23 -6.65 -33.78
N VAL A 44 1.65 -7.67 -34.53
CA VAL A 44 2.13 -7.51 -35.92
C VAL A 44 1.02 -6.96 -36.80
N LEU A 45 -0.22 -7.46 -36.65
CA LEU A 45 -1.37 -6.98 -37.42
C LEU A 45 -1.66 -5.50 -37.16
N TRP A 46 -1.69 -5.06 -35.92
CA TRP A 46 -1.89 -3.64 -35.58
C TRP A 46 -0.74 -2.77 -36.10
N CYS A 47 0.50 -3.21 -35.99
CA CYS A 47 1.64 -2.49 -36.54
C CYS A 47 1.54 -2.39 -38.09
N ALA A 48 1.08 -3.42 -38.76
CA ALA A 48 0.87 -3.39 -40.22
C ALA A 48 -0.19 -2.36 -40.61
N LEU A 49 -1.33 -2.33 -39.93
CA LEU A 49 -2.40 -1.36 -40.16
C LEU A 49 -1.94 0.09 -39.91
N PHE A 50 -1.26 0.34 -38.79
CA PHE A 50 -0.78 1.68 -38.45
C PHE A 50 0.37 2.12 -39.37
N ALA A 51 1.31 1.23 -39.72
CA ALA A 51 2.38 1.55 -40.67
C ALA A 51 1.82 1.94 -42.04
N LEU A 52 0.78 1.23 -42.54
CA LEU A 52 0.09 1.55 -43.79
C LEU A 52 -0.58 2.93 -43.70
N GLY A 53 -1.28 3.21 -42.60
CA GLY A 53 -1.93 4.50 -42.37
C GLY A 53 -0.95 5.66 -42.30
N PHE A 54 0.17 5.51 -41.61
CA PHE A 54 1.20 6.55 -41.50
C PHE A 54 1.98 6.74 -42.81
N GLU A 55 2.30 5.69 -43.54
CA GLU A 55 2.93 5.80 -44.85
C GLU A 55 2.00 6.56 -45.83
N GLY A 56 0.71 6.28 -45.81
CA GLY A 56 -0.30 7.05 -46.53
C GLY A 56 -0.32 8.52 -46.12
N LEU A 57 -0.30 8.80 -44.82
CA LEU A 57 -0.29 10.16 -44.28
C LEU A 57 0.99 10.93 -44.66
N PHE A 58 2.16 10.32 -44.57
CA PHE A 58 3.43 10.95 -44.93
C PHE A 58 3.57 11.15 -46.44
N SER A 59 2.87 10.38 -47.27
CA SER A 59 2.83 10.56 -48.72
C SER A 59 2.04 11.80 -49.16
N LEU A 60 1.18 12.36 -48.28
CA LEU A 60 0.40 13.56 -48.58
C LEU A 60 1.33 14.78 -48.73
N LYS A 61 1.10 15.60 -49.77
CA LYS A 61 1.86 16.83 -50.04
C LYS A 61 1.50 18.00 -49.08
N PHE A 62 1.18 17.72 -47.85
CA PHE A 62 0.78 18.73 -46.88
C PHE A 62 1.98 19.24 -46.07
N ARG A 63 2.14 20.57 -45.98
CA ARG A 63 3.32 21.22 -45.40
C ARG A 63 3.51 20.94 -43.89
N PHE A 64 2.40 20.65 -43.18
CA PHE A 64 2.38 20.43 -41.73
C PHE A 64 1.92 19.00 -41.35
N LYS A 65 2.20 18.01 -42.19
CA LYS A 65 1.79 16.61 -41.98
C LYS A 65 2.22 16.04 -40.60
N TRP A 66 3.29 16.54 -40.04
CA TRP A 66 3.75 16.16 -38.69
C TRP A 66 2.85 16.66 -37.55
N LEU A 67 2.09 17.72 -37.77
CA LEU A 67 1.17 18.23 -36.73
C LEU A 67 -0.01 17.30 -36.49
N LEU A 68 -0.42 16.49 -37.47
CA LEU A 68 -1.55 15.58 -37.33
C LEU A 68 -1.27 14.44 -36.35
N PRO A 69 -0.15 13.64 -36.46
CA PRO A 69 0.15 12.59 -35.51
C PRO A 69 0.56 13.16 -34.14
N VAL A 70 1.26 14.30 -34.09
CA VAL A 70 1.62 14.97 -32.83
C VAL A 70 0.37 15.52 -32.15
N GLY A 71 -0.54 16.12 -32.91
CA GLY A 71 -1.84 16.59 -32.39
C GLY A 71 -2.73 15.47 -31.90
N ALA A 72 -2.78 14.34 -32.62
CA ALA A 72 -3.50 13.16 -32.17
C ALA A 72 -2.92 12.56 -30.90
N LEU A 73 -1.60 12.48 -30.79
CA LEU A 73 -0.91 12.03 -29.58
C LEU A 73 -1.16 12.98 -28.40
N ALA A 74 -1.05 14.30 -28.63
CA ALA A 74 -1.34 15.30 -27.61
C ALA A 74 -2.82 15.26 -27.16
N ALA A 75 -3.77 15.09 -28.11
CA ALA A 75 -5.18 14.94 -27.80
C ALA A 75 -5.45 13.67 -26.96
N LEU A 76 -4.79 12.56 -27.28
CA LEU A 76 -4.85 11.31 -26.51
C LEU A 76 -4.31 11.47 -25.10
N LEU A 77 -3.19 12.20 -24.93
CA LEU A 77 -2.60 12.49 -23.62
C LEU A 77 -3.47 13.45 -22.80
N ILE A 78 -4.02 14.49 -23.42
CA ILE A 78 -4.91 15.46 -22.77
C ILE A 78 -6.22 14.79 -22.35
N TRP A 79 -6.83 14.00 -23.22
CA TRP A 79 -8.03 13.24 -22.89
C TRP A 79 -7.79 12.28 -21.70
N GLY A 80 -6.59 11.75 -21.60
CA GLY A 80 -6.19 10.93 -20.49
C GLY A 80 -5.95 11.65 -19.18
N ALA A 81 -5.41 12.86 -19.25
CA ALA A 81 -5.21 13.71 -18.08
C ALA A 81 -6.52 14.22 -17.48
N LEU A 82 -7.59 14.29 -18.27
CA LEU A 82 -8.92 14.70 -17.85
C LEU A 82 -9.78 13.60 -17.18
N GLY A 83 -9.16 12.46 -16.82
CA GLY A 83 -9.75 11.48 -15.89
C GLY A 83 -10.73 10.47 -16.48
N GLY A 84 -10.83 10.35 -17.80
CA GLY A 84 -11.81 9.45 -18.41
C GLY A 84 -11.37 8.75 -19.69
N GLY A 85 -10.11 8.76 -20.01
CA GLY A 85 -9.68 8.27 -21.32
C GLY A 85 -8.33 7.55 -21.36
N PRO A 86 -7.72 7.44 -22.53
CA PRO A 86 -6.52 6.63 -22.77
C PRO A 86 -5.29 6.97 -21.94
N GLY A 87 -5.18 8.16 -21.33
CA GLY A 87 -4.03 8.49 -20.50
C GLY A 87 -4.13 7.97 -19.08
N TYR A 88 -5.32 7.94 -18.49
CA TYR A 88 -5.55 7.14 -17.28
C TYR A 88 -5.21 5.69 -17.56
N THR A 89 -5.63 5.18 -18.72
CA THR A 89 -5.28 3.86 -19.21
C THR A 89 -3.76 3.72 -19.36
N PHE A 90 -3.03 4.73 -19.86
CA PHE A 90 -1.57 4.67 -20.02
C PHE A 90 -0.84 4.59 -18.67
N ILE A 91 -1.23 5.38 -17.67
CA ILE A 91 -0.66 5.31 -16.32
C ILE A 91 -0.97 3.96 -15.66
N GLN A 92 -2.22 3.50 -15.75
CA GLN A 92 -2.60 2.18 -15.25
C GLN A 92 -1.86 1.05 -15.97
N LEU A 93 -1.56 1.25 -17.23
CA LEU A 93 -0.80 0.34 -18.07
C LEU A 93 0.68 0.29 -17.67
N CYS A 94 1.29 1.43 -17.37
CA CYS A 94 2.64 1.46 -16.80
C CYS A 94 2.67 0.75 -15.44
N LYS A 95 1.68 1.03 -14.57
CA LYS A 95 1.53 0.33 -13.29
C LYS A 95 1.34 -1.18 -13.49
N ALA A 96 0.44 -1.59 -14.36
CA ALA A 96 0.18 -2.98 -14.67
C ALA A 96 1.38 -3.69 -15.30
N GLY A 97 2.13 -3.00 -16.17
CA GLY A 97 3.38 -3.51 -16.75
C GLY A 97 4.45 -3.77 -15.70
N ILE A 98 4.65 -2.85 -14.76
CA ILE A 98 5.58 -3.04 -13.64
C ILE A 98 5.13 -4.22 -12.76
N LEU A 99 3.83 -4.36 -12.50
CA LEU A 99 3.28 -5.48 -11.73
C LEU A 99 3.45 -6.82 -12.45
N ALA A 100 3.27 -6.86 -13.77
CA ALA A 100 3.53 -8.04 -14.59
C ALA A 100 5.01 -8.46 -14.55
N LEU A 101 5.93 -7.48 -14.61
CA LEU A 101 7.37 -7.70 -14.43
C LEU A 101 7.73 -8.23 -13.04
N ARG A 102 6.86 -8.00 -12.05
CA ARG A 102 7.00 -8.49 -10.68
C ARG A 102 6.36 -9.85 -10.43
N GLY A 103 5.88 -10.52 -11.47
CA GLY A 103 5.26 -11.85 -11.36
C GLY A 103 3.77 -11.83 -11.03
N ILE A 104 3.09 -10.71 -11.24
CA ILE A 104 1.62 -10.59 -11.16
C ILE A 104 1.06 -10.32 -12.57
N PRO A 105 1.12 -11.28 -13.50
CA PRO A 105 0.71 -11.06 -14.89
C PRO A 105 -0.78 -10.75 -15.02
N ASP A 106 -1.60 -11.23 -14.09
CA ASP A 106 -3.06 -11.05 -14.12
C ASP A 106 -3.50 -9.60 -13.85
N ALA A 107 -2.68 -8.82 -13.14
CA ALA A 107 -2.94 -7.39 -12.94
C ALA A 107 -2.88 -6.57 -14.25
N ALA A 108 -2.14 -7.04 -15.25
CA ALA A 108 -2.03 -6.40 -16.56
C ALA A 108 -3.11 -6.86 -17.54
N ALA A 109 -3.75 -8.01 -17.32
CA ALA A 109 -4.70 -8.63 -18.24
C ALA A 109 -5.86 -7.71 -18.67
N PRO A 110 -6.50 -6.92 -17.76
CA PRO A 110 -7.61 -6.02 -18.14
C PRO A 110 -7.21 -4.91 -19.11
N TYR A 111 -5.93 -4.56 -19.15
CA TYR A 111 -5.40 -3.45 -19.97
C TYR A 111 -4.62 -3.93 -21.20
N ALA A 112 -4.52 -5.24 -21.41
CA ALA A 112 -3.64 -5.84 -22.40
C ALA A 112 -3.94 -5.38 -23.84
N ASP A 113 -5.21 -5.28 -24.23
CA ASP A 113 -5.60 -4.87 -25.58
C ASP A 113 -5.39 -3.36 -25.80
N ALA A 114 -5.74 -2.53 -24.82
CA ALA A 114 -5.48 -1.09 -24.88
C ALA A 114 -3.96 -0.80 -24.93
N ALA A 115 -3.16 -1.54 -24.15
CA ALA A 115 -1.71 -1.51 -24.19
C ALA A 115 -1.16 -1.81 -25.58
N ARG A 116 -1.63 -2.90 -26.14
CA ARG A 116 -1.19 -3.34 -27.45
C ARG A 116 -1.44 -2.27 -28.50
N ILE A 117 -2.66 -1.72 -28.55
CA ILE A 117 -3.02 -0.68 -29.51
C ILE A 117 -2.15 0.57 -29.33
N ALA A 118 -1.98 1.05 -28.09
CA ALA A 118 -1.20 2.26 -27.81
C ALA A 118 0.29 2.08 -28.16
N VAL A 119 0.89 0.95 -27.78
CA VAL A 119 2.29 0.64 -28.06
C VAL A 119 2.51 0.46 -29.56
N CYS A 120 1.62 -0.27 -30.26
CA CYS A 120 1.70 -0.44 -31.70
C CYS A 120 1.56 0.91 -32.44
N LEU A 121 0.63 1.77 -32.03
CA LEU A 121 0.46 3.11 -32.60
C LEU A 121 1.72 3.95 -32.45
N MET A 122 2.28 4.01 -31.24
CA MET A 122 3.48 4.80 -30.93
C MET A 122 4.70 4.34 -31.74
N PHE A 123 5.00 3.04 -31.71
CA PHE A 123 6.16 2.52 -32.41
C PHE A 123 6.00 2.48 -33.93
N SER A 124 4.79 2.32 -34.45
CA SER A 124 4.54 2.42 -35.91
C SER A 124 4.69 3.86 -36.39
N LEU A 125 4.26 4.86 -35.62
CA LEU A 125 4.48 6.26 -35.94
C LEU A 125 5.98 6.60 -35.95
N LEU A 126 6.72 6.20 -34.90
CA LEU A 126 8.16 6.40 -34.81
C LEU A 126 8.89 5.71 -35.98
N ALA A 127 8.57 4.46 -36.27
CA ALA A 127 9.18 3.69 -37.34
C ALA A 127 8.87 4.27 -38.73
N ALA A 128 7.66 4.74 -38.98
CA ALA A 128 7.29 5.42 -40.23
C ALA A 128 8.09 6.72 -40.41
N ALA A 129 8.24 7.51 -39.35
CA ALA A 129 9.07 8.71 -39.33
C ALA A 129 10.53 8.42 -39.68
N LEU A 130 11.12 7.44 -38.97
CA LEU A 130 12.51 7.00 -39.19
C LEU A 130 12.75 6.44 -40.59
N SER A 131 11.77 5.70 -41.14
CA SER A 131 11.82 5.17 -42.49
C SER A 131 11.68 6.25 -43.56
N TRP A 132 10.92 7.33 -43.28
CA TRP A 132 10.69 8.41 -44.24
C TRP A 132 11.94 9.28 -44.42
N ASP A 133 12.62 9.62 -43.34
CA ASP A 133 13.79 10.51 -43.35
C ASP A 133 15.13 9.77 -43.56
N ASP A 134 15.10 8.45 -43.75
CA ASP A 134 16.27 7.57 -43.93
C ASP A 134 17.37 7.77 -42.84
N THR A 135 16.97 8.08 -41.63
CA THR A 135 17.85 8.38 -40.49
C THR A 135 18.39 7.12 -39.83
N LEU A 136 19.35 6.44 -40.47
CA LEU A 136 19.92 5.19 -39.95
C LEU A 136 20.52 5.32 -38.52
N PRO A 137 21.34 6.34 -38.20
CA PRO A 137 21.92 6.44 -36.85
C PRO A 137 20.85 6.58 -35.76
N LEU A 138 19.80 7.35 -36.01
CA LEU A 138 18.70 7.54 -35.07
C LEU A 138 17.87 6.26 -34.92
N SER A 139 17.65 5.54 -36.05
CA SER A 139 16.96 4.25 -36.02
C SER A 139 17.72 3.20 -35.23
N VAL A 140 19.04 3.11 -35.39
CA VAL A 140 19.92 2.25 -34.58
C VAL A 140 19.83 2.60 -33.10
N PHE A 141 19.92 3.89 -32.78
CA PHE A 141 19.78 4.36 -31.40
C PHE A 141 18.42 3.99 -30.79
N CYS A 142 17.31 4.24 -31.48
CA CYS A 142 15.97 3.90 -30.99
C CYS A 142 15.80 2.39 -30.77
N VAL A 143 16.25 1.56 -31.69
CA VAL A 143 16.15 0.09 -31.58
C VAL A 143 17.02 -0.40 -30.40
N LEU A 144 18.28 0.02 -30.32
CA LEU A 144 19.19 -0.38 -29.25
C LEU A 144 18.66 0.07 -27.89
N THR A 145 18.19 1.31 -27.78
CA THR A 145 17.62 1.82 -26.53
C THR A 145 16.39 1.02 -26.12
N THR A 146 15.49 0.73 -27.06
CA THR A 146 14.27 -0.07 -26.77
C THR A 146 14.66 -1.49 -26.32
N VAL A 147 15.56 -2.16 -27.01
CA VAL A 147 15.99 -3.52 -26.67
C VAL A 147 16.72 -3.53 -25.32
N THR A 148 17.61 -2.57 -25.09
CA THR A 148 18.36 -2.45 -23.82
C THR A 148 17.39 -2.18 -22.66
N LEU A 149 16.44 -1.25 -22.82
CA LEU A 149 15.44 -0.95 -21.80
C LEU A 149 14.57 -2.19 -21.49
N CYS A 150 14.16 -2.93 -22.51
CA CYS A 150 13.38 -4.15 -22.32
C CYS A 150 14.18 -5.26 -21.64
N LEU A 151 15.48 -5.41 -21.95
CA LEU A 151 16.39 -6.35 -21.26
C LEU A 151 16.56 -5.96 -19.79
N ILE A 152 16.62 -4.67 -19.52
CA ILE A 152 16.72 -4.12 -18.17
C ILE A 152 15.44 -4.40 -17.37
N LEU A 153 14.27 -4.18 -17.97
CA LEU A 153 12.97 -4.25 -17.27
C LEU A 153 12.46 -5.68 -17.08
N GLY A 154 12.82 -6.62 -17.94
CA GLY A 154 12.23 -7.94 -17.83
C GLY A 154 12.90 -8.99 -18.71
N GLY A 155 14.07 -9.48 -18.33
CA GLY A 155 14.82 -10.50 -19.05
C GLY A 155 14.00 -11.74 -19.42
N ASN A 156 13.15 -11.63 -20.45
CA ASN A 156 12.44 -12.76 -21.04
C ASN A 156 13.33 -13.37 -22.14
N GLU A 157 13.53 -14.67 -22.10
CA GLU A 157 14.30 -15.42 -23.12
C GLU A 157 13.80 -15.18 -24.56
N GLN A 158 12.54 -14.81 -24.73
CA GLN A 158 11.94 -14.52 -26.03
C GLN A 158 12.20 -13.10 -26.55
N LEU A 159 12.72 -12.19 -25.69
CA LEU A 159 12.87 -10.78 -26.03
C LEU A 159 13.77 -10.56 -27.25
N LEU A 160 14.87 -11.30 -27.34
CA LEU A 160 15.77 -11.25 -28.47
C LEU A 160 15.12 -11.72 -29.78
N ARG A 161 14.22 -12.70 -29.71
CA ARG A 161 13.41 -13.14 -30.87
C ARG A 161 12.46 -12.05 -31.32
N TYR A 162 11.87 -11.30 -30.39
CA TYR A 162 10.99 -10.18 -30.68
C TYR A 162 11.73 -8.97 -31.27
N ALA A 163 13.02 -8.82 -31.00
CA ALA A 163 13.87 -7.78 -31.59
C ALA A 163 14.25 -8.07 -33.06
N LEU A 164 14.22 -9.32 -33.52
CA LEU A 164 14.64 -9.71 -34.87
C LEU A 164 13.97 -8.89 -36.01
N PRO A 165 12.65 -8.63 -36.00
CA PRO A 165 12.05 -7.77 -36.99
C PRO A 165 12.65 -6.36 -37.03
N ALA A 166 12.94 -5.75 -35.86
CA ALA A 166 13.54 -4.41 -35.80
C ALA A 166 14.95 -4.40 -36.41
N PHE A 167 15.76 -5.41 -36.14
CA PHE A 167 17.06 -5.58 -36.82
C PHE A 167 16.91 -5.78 -38.33
N GLY A 168 15.91 -6.54 -38.78
CA GLY A 168 15.56 -6.67 -40.19
C GLY A 168 15.22 -5.32 -40.84
N GLY A 169 14.47 -4.47 -40.13
CA GLY A 169 14.16 -3.10 -40.54
C GLY A 169 15.40 -2.21 -40.66
N LEU A 170 16.35 -2.31 -39.71
CA LEU A 170 17.64 -1.60 -39.79
C LEU A 170 18.46 -2.03 -41.02
N VAL A 171 18.46 -3.33 -41.32
CA VAL A 171 19.15 -3.85 -42.48
C VAL A 171 18.51 -3.33 -43.78
N MET A 172 17.20 -3.22 -43.85
CA MET A 172 16.51 -2.63 -45.00
C MET A 172 16.85 -1.14 -45.17
N LEU A 173 16.99 -0.37 -44.06
CA LEU A 173 17.47 1.01 -44.13
C LEU A 173 18.89 1.09 -44.66
N LEU A 174 19.78 0.22 -44.21
CA LEU A 174 21.17 0.12 -44.71
C LEU A 174 21.16 -0.18 -46.22
N GLY A 175 20.28 -1.05 -46.72
CA GLY A 175 20.16 -1.41 -48.14
C GLY A 175 19.65 -0.29 -49.06
N ARG A 176 19.02 0.73 -48.49
CA ARG A 176 18.59 1.92 -49.22
C ARG A 176 19.76 2.89 -49.52
N ASN A 177 20.83 2.81 -48.75
CA ASN A 177 22.03 3.64 -48.94
C ASN A 177 22.90 3.03 -50.05
N GLU A 178 23.16 3.79 -51.12
CA GLU A 178 23.89 3.32 -52.32
C GLU A 178 25.29 2.78 -52.03
N ARG A 179 25.94 3.27 -50.97
CA ARG A 179 27.28 2.81 -50.52
C ARG A 179 27.31 1.37 -50.01
N PHE A 180 26.20 0.83 -49.58
CA PHE A 180 26.12 -0.48 -48.92
C PHE A 180 25.27 -1.53 -49.67
N ARG A 181 24.71 -1.19 -50.84
CA ARG A 181 23.76 -2.03 -51.62
C ARG A 181 24.25 -3.45 -51.92
N GLY A 182 25.53 -3.68 -52.11
CA GLY A 182 26.10 -4.99 -52.43
C GLY A 182 26.44 -5.89 -51.25
N ALA A 183 26.69 -5.30 -50.07
CA ALA A 183 27.15 -6.02 -48.88
C ALA A 183 26.04 -6.33 -47.89
N VAL A 184 24.85 -5.72 -48.02
CA VAL A 184 23.80 -5.71 -47.03
C VAL A 184 23.13 -7.06 -46.83
N LEU A 185 22.81 -7.77 -47.91
CA LEU A 185 22.15 -9.09 -47.83
C LEU A 185 23.00 -10.16 -47.16
N PRO A 186 24.29 -10.34 -47.54
CA PRO A 186 25.14 -11.32 -46.87
C PRO A 186 25.50 -10.90 -45.42
N VAL A 187 25.70 -9.61 -45.13
CA VAL A 187 25.98 -9.12 -43.74
C VAL A 187 24.74 -9.31 -42.87
N ALA A 188 23.54 -9.07 -43.40
CA ALA A 188 22.28 -9.29 -42.69
C ALA A 188 22.04 -10.78 -42.39
N ALA A 189 22.24 -11.64 -43.38
CA ALA A 189 22.07 -13.09 -43.23
C ALA A 189 23.07 -13.65 -42.20
N VAL A 190 24.32 -13.16 -42.22
CA VAL A 190 25.36 -13.55 -41.25
C VAL A 190 25.04 -13.00 -39.88
N ALA A 191 24.61 -11.72 -39.74
CA ALA A 191 24.27 -11.12 -38.46
C ALA A 191 23.04 -11.79 -37.81
N VAL A 192 21.99 -12.09 -38.59
CA VAL A 192 20.79 -12.80 -38.10
C VAL A 192 21.14 -14.25 -37.77
N GLY A 193 21.93 -14.94 -38.59
CA GLY A 193 22.38 -16.30 -38.31
C GLY A 193 23.30 -16.40 -37.12
N ALA A 194 24.24 -15.46 -36.97
CA ALA A 194 25.13 -15.36 -35.81
C ALA A 194 24.35 -15.03 -34.53
N ALA A 195 23.39 -14.10 -34.58
CA ALA A 195 22.52 -13.80 -33.44
C ALA A 195 21.70 -15.03 -33.01
N PHE A 196 21.24 -15.85 -33.97
CA PHE A 196 20.51 -17.09 -33.68
C PHE A 196 21.38 -18.20 -33.09
N LEU A 197 22.68 -18.27 -33.50
CA LEU A 197 23.63 -19.31 -33.09
C LEU A 197 24.41 -18.94 -31.83
N LEU A 198 24.68 -17.63 -31.63
CA LEU A 198 25.55 -17.13 -30.54
C LEU A 198 24.76 -16.71 -29.29
N LEU A 199 23.44 -16.58 -29.38
CA LEU A 199 22.63 -16.24 -28.22
C LEU A 199 22.43 -17.49 -27.37
N PRO A 200 23.07 -17.56 -26.20
CA PRO A 200 22.87 -18.67 -25.27
C PRO A 200 21.40 -18.72 -24.84
N ALA A 201 20.88 -19.92 -24.67
CA ALA A 201 19.54 -20.15 -24.11
C ALA A 201 19.39 -19.68 -22.64
N ARG A 202 20.49 -19.17 -22.07
CA ARG A 202 20.55 -18.56 -20.74
C ARG A 202 21.17 -17.18 -20.86
N THR A 203 20.41 -16.15 -20.50
CA THR A 203 20.92 -14.78 -20.36
C THR A 203 21.92 -14.73 -19.23
N SER A 204 23.21 -14.58 -19.54
CA SER A 204 24.20 -14.14 -18.57
C SER A 204 23.92 -12.67 -18.29
N THR A 205 23.44 -12.36 -17.08
CA THR A 205 23.24 -10.98 -16.63
C THR A 205 24.59 -10.27 -16.56
N VAL A 206 24.67 -9.08 -17.15
CA VAL A 206 25.85 -8.21 -16.99
C VAL A 206 25.66 -7.45 -15.67
N PRO A 207 26.50 -7.67 -14.63
CA PRO A 207 26.27 -7.11 -13.29
C PRO A 207 26.12 -5.59 -13.25
N ALA A 208 26.82 -4.87 -14.14
CA ALA A 208 26.70 -3.41 -14.23
C ALA A 208 25.33 -2.96 -14.77
N LEU A 209 24.74 -3.69 -15.72
CA LEU A 209 23.42 -3.42 -16.25
C LEU A 209 22.32 -3.78 -15.23
N GLU A 210 22.53 -4.84 -14.46
CA GLU A 210 21.60 -5.26 -13.41
C GLU A 210 21.46 -4.23 -12.28
N ASN A 211 22.58 -3.61 -11.84
CA ASN A 211 22.55 -2.55 -10.84
C ASN A 211 21.83 -1.29 -11.36
N THR A 212 22.08 -0.88 -12.61
CA THR A 212 21.40 0.27 -13.22
C THR A 212 19.92 -0.02 -13.42
N ALA A 213 19.59 -1.23 -13.84
CA ALA A 213 18.22 -1.70 -13.96
C ALA A 213 17.46 -1.61 -12.64
N ARG A 214 18.11 -2.09 -11.57
CA ARG A 214 17.56 -2.06 -10.23
C ARG A 214 17.29 -0.61 -9.78
N GLN A 215 18.23 0.31 -9.98
CA GLN A 215 18.06 1.73 -9.62
C GLN A 215 16.90 2.40 -10.39
N VAL A 216 16.82 2.18 -11.71
CA VAL A 216 15.71 2.72 -12.54
C VAL A 216 14.37 2.13 -12.12
N GLN A 217 14.35 0.85 -11.82
CA GLN A 217 13.15 0.16 -11.37
C GLN A 217 12.71 0.64 -9.98
N GLU A 218 13.66 0.86 -9.06
CA GLU A 218 13.42 1.46 -7.74
C GLU A 218 12.84 2.86 -7.87
N PHE A 219 13.43 3.69 -8.71
CA PHE A 219 12.94 5.05 -8.98
C PHE A 219 11.52 5.04 -9.57
N LEU A 220 11.23 4.17 -10.54
CA LEU A 220 9.90 4.07 -11.14
C LEU A 220 8.84 3.55 -10.15
N GLU A 221 9.21 2.60 -9.30
CA GLU A 221 8.32 2.12 -8.24
C GLU A 221 8.03 3.23 -7.24
N ASP A 222 9.05 3.90 -6.75
CA ASP A 222 8.89 5.01 -5.82
C ASP A 222 8.03 6.12 -6.45
N TYR A 223 8.29 6.50 -7.70
CA TYR A 223 7.53 7.55 -8.39
C TYR A 223 6.07 7.17 -8.66
N LEU A 224 5.80 5.95 -9.13
CA LEU A 224 4.44 5.56 -9.56
C LEU A 224 3.54 5.11 -8.40
N PHE A 225 4.12 4.57 -7.32
CA PHE A 225 3.34 3.95 -6.25
C PHE A 225 3.40 4.67 -4.91
N PHE A 226 4.40 5.56 -4.67
CA PHE A 226 4.59 6.20 -3.37
C PHE A 226 4.13 7.65 -3.26
N ASN A 227 3.86 8.34 -4.39
CA ASN A 227 3.48 9.76 -4.40
C ASN A 227 1.98 10.03 -4.14
N GLU A 228 1.17 9.02 -3.83
CA GLU A 228 -0.23 9.24 -3.49
C GLU A 228 -0.40 9.34 -1.98
N PHE A 229 -0.97 10.44 -1.49
CA PHE A 229 -1.43 10.56 -0.10
C PHE A 229 -2.48 9.49 0.16
N ARG A 230 -2.19 8.53 1.04
CA ARG A 230 -3.08 7.41 1.33
C ARG A 230 -3.49 7.45 2.78
N THR A 231 -4.77 7.26 3.01
CA THR A 231 -5.33 7.16 4.34
C THR A 231 -4.91 5.83 4.99
N SER A 232 -4.50 5.87 6.24
CA SER A 232 -4.26 4.69 7.08
C SER A 232 -5.27 4.64 8.21
N PHE A 233 -5.47 3.47 8.79
CA PHE A 233 -6.36 3.29 9.94
C PHE A 233 -5.96 4.18 11.11
N SER A 234 -6.96 4.72 11.82
CA SER A 234 -6.80 5.48 13.05
C SER A 234 -7.94 5.19 14.02
N LEU A 235 -7.63 5.00 15.30
CA LEU A 235 -8.62 4.85 16.38
C LEU A 235 -9.51 6.09 16.54
N SER A 236 -8.98 7.27 16.25
CA SER A 236 -9.76 8.51 16.37
C SER A 236 -10.94 8.55 15.41
N SER A 237 -10.82 7.92 14.22
CA SER A 237 -11.94 7.80 13.28
C SER A 237 -13.07 6.92 13.79
N GLN A 238 -12.82 6.09 14.81
CA GLN A 238 -13.78 5.18 15.43
C GLN A 238 -14.30 5.68 16.78
N GLY A 239 -13.97 6.93 17.14
CA GLY A 239 -14.43 7.55 18.39
C GLY A 239 -13.61 7.22 19.64
N PHE A 240 -12.53 6.46 19.47
CA PHE A 240 -11.47 6.32 20.49
C PHE A 240 -10.40 7.39 20.25
N GLN A 241 -9.75 7.86 21.30
CA GLN A 241 -8.73 8.92 21.20
C GLN A 241 -9.29 10.21 20.55
N PRO A 242 -10.17 10.94 21.25
CA PRO A 242 -10.86 12.13 20.69
C PRO A 242 -9.92 13.32 20.40
N LEU A 243 -8.72 13.32 20.98
CA LEU A 243 -7.69 14.34 20.76
C LEU A 243 -6.68 13.84 19.73
N THR A 244 -6.29 14.69 18.79
CA THR A 244 -5.36 14.32 17.72
C THR A 244 -3.89 14.50 18.09
N ASP A 245 -3.60 15.35 19.03
CA ASP A 245 -2.24 15.75 19.47
C ASP A 245 -1.79 15.04 20.76
N ARG A 246 -2.72 14.43 21.52
CA ARG A 246 -2.44 13.70 22.75
C ARG A 246 -3.43 12.59 23.02
N LEU A 247 -3.01 11.61 23.83
CA LEU A 247 -3.84 10.50 24.24
C LEU A 247 -4.83 10.91 25.34
N GLY A 248 -5.94 10.16 25.43
CA GLY A 248 -6.90 10.26 26.53
C GLY A 248 -8.12 11.12 26.25
N GLY A 249 -8.92 11.33 27.29
CA GLY A 249 -10.23 11.95 27.21
C GLY A 249 -11.35 10.92 27.01
N ARG A 250 -12.60 11.38 27.04
CA ARG A 250 -13.81 10.52 26.92
C ARG A 250 -13.87 9.89 25.53
N ALA A 251 -14.06 8.58 25.47
CA ALA A 251 -14.28 7.88 24.21
C ALA A 251 -15.79 7.80 23.89
N THR A 252 -16.14 8.00 22.63
CA THR A 252 -17.50 7.87 22.09
C THR A 252 -17.46 6.93 20.87
N PRO A 253 -17.42 5.61 21.09
CA PRO A 253 -17.28 4.65 20.01
C PRO A 253 -18.39 4.75 18.97
N ASN A 254 -18.03 4.56 17.70
CA ASN A 254 -18.95 4.52 16.59
C ASN A 254 -19.50 3.07 16.43
N ASN A 255 -20.81 2.89 16.40
CA ASN A 255 -21.45 1.58 16.22
C ASN A 255 -21.70 1.23 14.75
N ALA A 256 -21.22 2.01 13.79
CA ALA A 256 -21.38 1.68 12.37
C ALA A 256 -20.67 0.35 12.03
N PRO A 257 -21.30 -0.51 11.23
CA PRO A 257 -20.69 -1.77 10.79
C PRO A 257 -19.44 -1.47 9.93
N VAL A 258 -18.37 -2.22 10.17
CA VAL A 258 -17.10 -2.09 9.45
C VAL A 258 -16.81 -3.31 8.60
N MET A 259 -16.88 -4.51 9.19
CA MET A 259 -16.60 -5.77 8.51
C MET A 259 -17.24 -6.96 9.20
N GLU A 260 -17.40 -8.04 8.47
CA GLU A 260 -17.68 -9.38 8.97
C GLU A 260 -16.42 -10.24 8.91
N VAL A 261 -16.17 -11.00 9.96
CA VAL A 261 -15.00 -11.88 10.06
C VAL A 261 -15.45 -13.28 10.40
N VAL A 262 -15.18 -14.23 9.50
CA VAL A 262 -15.40 -15.66 9.78
C VAL A 262 -14.14 -16.22 10.41
N THR A 263 -14.21 -16.66 11.66
CA THR A 263 -13.06 -17.15 12.44
C THR A 263 -13.51 -18.12 13.53
N GLY A 264 -12.64 -19.07 13.87
CA GLY A 264 -12.94 -20.05 14.93
C GLY A 264 -12.69 -19.56 16.36
N ARG A 265 -12.10 -18.37 16.54
CA ARG A 265 -11.74 -17.81 17.86
C ARG A 265 -11.74 -16.30 17.85
N THR A 266 -11.70 -15.70 19.03
CA THR A 266 -11.44 -14.26 19.19
C THR A 266 -10.05 -13.91 18.66
N VAL A 267 -9.96 -12.87 17.79
CA VAL A 267 -8.73 -12.48 17.10
C VAL A 267 -8.56 -10.96 17.13
N LEU A 268 -7.35 -10.51 17.42
CA LEU A 268 -6.93 -9.13 17.24
C LEU A 268 -6.48 -8.93 15.79
N LEU A 269 -7.14 -8.03 15.09
CA LEU A 269 -6.90 -7.69 13.71
C LEU A 269 -6.15 -6.36 13.64
N ARG A 270 -4.83 -6.44 13.52
CA ARG A 270 -3.95 -5.27 13.48
C ARG A 270 -4.15 -4.46 12.22
N GLY A 271 -4.32 -3.15 12.39
CA GLY A 271 -4.39 -2.17 11.30
C GLY A 271 -3.16 -1.27 11.27
N LYS A 272 -2.69 -0.79 12.44
CA LYS A 272 -1.54 0.11 12.55
C LYS A 272 -0.75 -0.13 13.83
N THR A 273 0.57 0.11 13.75
CA THR A 273 1.48 0.08 14.89
C THR A 273 2.24 1.40 15.05
N TYR A 274 2.75 1.63 16.24
CA TYR A 274 3.51 2.82 16.57
C TYR A 274 4.73 2.43 17.40
N ASN A 275 5.86 3.05 17.11
CA ASN A 275 7.13 2.71 17.75
C ASN A 275 7.67 3.77 18.70
N ASP A 276 7.30 5.04 18.54
CA ASP A 276 7.85 6.16 19.31
C ASP A 276 6.79 6.78 20.21
N TYR A 277 7.07 6.79 21.53
CA TYR A 277 6.22 7.38 22.57
C TYR A 277 6.82 8.68 23.09
N SER A 278 6.08 9.76 22.95
CA SER A 278 6.55 11.10 23.36
C SER A 278 6.25 11.48 24.82
N GLY A 279 5.53 10.64 25.55
CA GLY A 279 4.92 11.00 26.83
C GLY A 279 3.47 11.50 26.71
N LEU A 280 3.07 12.00 25.55
CA LEU A 280 1.74 12.56 25.29
C LEU A 280 0.99 11.78 24.19
N ASN A 281 1.71 11.26 23.21
CA ASN A 281 1.14 10.56 22.06
C ASN A 281 2.12 9.54 21.50
N TRP A 282 1.60 8.67 20.63
CA TRP A 282 2.37 7.70 19.86
C TRP A 282 2.61 8.19 18.44
N TYR A 283 3.81 7.97 17.93
CA TYR A 283 4.23 8.27 16.57
C TYR A 283 4.76 7.03 15.87
N ASP A 284 4.54 7.00 14.57
CA ASP A 284 5.08 5.99 13.66
C ASP A 284 6.21 6.65 12.86
N THR A 285 7.45 6.34 13.20
CA THR A 285 8.64 6.89 12.56
C THR A 285 9.27 5.94 11.53
N LEU A 286 8.73 4.71 11.39
CA LEU A 286 9.34 3.63 10.62
C LEU A 286 8.56 3.28 9.33
N SER A 287 7.26 3.55 9.28
CA SER A 287 6.37 2.95 8.28
C SER A 287 6.10 3.81 7.05
N SER A 288 6.96 4.79 6.76
CA SER A 288 6.78 5.69 5.61
C SER A 288 6.88 4.97 4.25
N ARG A 289 7.64 3.87 4.17
CA ARG A 289 7.88 3.14 2.93
C ARG A 289 7.01 1.90 2.82
N ARG A 290 6.35 1.73 1.67
CA ARG A 290 5.55 0.55 1.33
C ARG A 290 6.28 -0.31 0.30
N TYR A 291 6.29 -1.62 0.52
CA TYR A 291 6.93 -2.60 -0.34
C TYR A 291 5.87 -3.46 -1.02
N LEU A 292 6.02 -3.71 -2.32
CA LEU A 292 5.13 -4.60 -3.05
C LEU A 292 5.25 -6.03 -2.50
N TYR A 293 4.14 -6.61 -2.01
CA TYR A 293 4.14 -7.91 -1.34
C TYR A 293 4.64 -9.05 -2.24
N ALA A 294 4.24 -9.07 -3.50
CA ALA A 294 4.65 -10.10 -4.47
C ALA A 294 6.04 -9.84 -5.08
N SER A 295 6.75 -8.76 -4.70
CA SER A 295 8.07 -8.48 -5.27
C SER A 295 9.11 -9.50 -4.81
N PRO A 296 9.81 -10.21 -5.72
CA PRO A 296 10.91 -11.09 -5.37
C PRO A 296 12.08 -10.35 -4.71
N ARG A 297 12.26 -9.06 -5.04
CA ARG A 297 13.30 -8.20 -4.46
C ARG A 297 13.18 -8.07 -2.95
N PHE A 298 11.95 -8.01 -2.43
CA PHE A 298 11.66 -7.83 -1.01
C PHE A 298 11.22 -9.14 -0.33
N SER A 299 11.48 -10.29 -0.96
CA SER A 299 11.08 -11.59 -0.38
C SER A 299 11.75 -11.86 0.96
N SER A 300 13.06 -11.61 1.09
CA SER A 300 13.78 -11.80 2.35
C SER A 300 13.28 -10.87 3.46
N LEU A 301 13.01 -9.59 3.14
CA LEU A 301 12.41 -8.66 4.11
C LEU A 301 11.00 -9.12 4.53
N ARG A 302 10.18 -9.55 3.57
CA ARG A 302 8.85 -10.08 3.87
C ARG A 302 8.93 -11.33 4.74
N GLU A 303 9.81 -12.27 4.39
CA GLU A 303 10.03 -13.50 5.16
C GLU A 303 10.50 -13.19 6.59
N GLN A 304 11.38 -12.20 6.75
CA GLN A 304 11.84 -11.72 8.05
C GLN A 304 10.70 -11.12 8.87
N LEU A 305 9.94 -10.17 8.28
CA LEU A 305 8.90 -9.41 8.98
C LEU A 305 7.68 -10.27 9.36
N PHE A 306 7.28 -11.20 8.49
CA PHE A 306 6.15 -12.10 8.71
C PHE A 306 6.57 -13.46 9.29
N GLY A 307 7.86 -13.67 9.52
CA GLY A 307 8.39 -14.91 10.09
C GLY A 307 8.15 -16.16 9.22
N LEU A 308 7.99 -15.98 7.89
CA LEU A 308 7.58 -17.07 6.98
C LEU A 308 8.60 -18.20 6.91
N ASN A 309 9.90 -17.90 7.07
CA ASN A 309 11.00 -18.84 7.02
C ASN A 309 11.55 -19.23 8.39
N LYS A 310 10.96 -18.73 9.49
CA LYS A 310 11.38 -19.08 10.83
C LYS A 310 10.60 -20.35 11.25
N PRO A 311 11.19 -21.56 11.18
CA PRO A 311 10.54 -22.72 11.79
C PRO A 311 10.44 -22.44 13.28
N LEU A 312 9.21 -22.33 13.79
CA LEU A 312 8.98 -22.21 15.21
C LEU A 312 9.22 -23.59 15.83
N ALA A 313 10.26 -23.71 16.66
CA ALA A 313 10.55 -24.93 17.38
C ALA A 313 9.33 -25.39 18.19
N GLY A 314 8.90 -26.63 18.00
CA GLY A 314 7.71 -27.17 18.68
C GLY A 314 6.35 -26.77 18.09
N ALA A 315 6.33 -26.07 16.95
CA ALA A 315 5.09 -25.75 16.23
C ALA A 315 4.61 -26.87 15.28
N GLU A 316 5.30 -28.01 15.26
CA GLU A 316 5.08 -29.10 14.30
C GLU A 316 3.66 -29.70 14.27
N ASN A 317 2.83 -29.44 15.29
CA ASN A 317 1.48 -29.99 15.39
C ASN A 317 0.38 -28.94 15.59
N GLY A 318 0.67 -27.66 15.40
CA GLY A 318 -0.33 -26.60 15.54
C GLY A 318 -0.70 -26.02 14.20
N GLY A 319 -1.81 -26.48 13.63
CA GLY A 319 -2.29 -26.05 12.33
C GLY A 319 -2.40 -24.54 12.20
N GLU A 320 -2.08 -24.04 11.03
CA GLU A 320 -2.51 -22.72 10.62
C GLU A 320 -4.03 -22.67 10.65
N GLU A 321 -4.57 -21.59 11.18
CA GLU A 321 -5.99 -21.28 11.09
C GLU A 321 -6.22 -20.29 9.97
N THR A 322 -7.42 -20.36 9.38
CA THR A 322 -7.85 -19.43 8.34
C THR A 322 -8.94 -18.53 8.90
N LEU A 323 -8.92 -17.28 8.50
CA LEU A 323 -10.02 -16.36 8.70
C LEU A 323 -10.34 -15.65 7.38
N ARG A 324 -11.60 -15.27 7.21
CA ARG A 324 -12.08 -14.51 6.06
C ARG A 324 -12.64 -13.20 6.54
N VAL A 325 -12.23 -12.11 5.91
CA VAL A 325 -12.74 -10.76 6.16
C VAL A 325 -13.58 -10.33 4.98
N HIS A 326 -14.77 -9.82 5.26
CA HIS A 326 -15.68 -9.19 4.31
C HIS A 326 -15.97 -7.76 4.77
N MET A 327 -15.61 -6.76 3.97
CA MET A 327 -15.79 -5.35 4.32
C MET A 327 -17.24 -4.92 4.09
N LEU A 328 -17.85 -4.31 5.08
CA LEU A 328 -19.23 -3.80 5.03
C LEU A 328 -19.27 -2.29 4.72
N ALA A 329 -18.18 -1.59 4.95
CA ALA A 329 -18.07 -0.17 4.72
C ALA A 329 -16.78 0.17 3.96
N ASP A 330 -16.77 1.33 3.30
CA ASP A 330 -15.56 1.91 2.74
C ASP A 330 -14.60 2.28 3.87
N GLY A 331 -13.32 2.05 3.64
CA GLY A 331 -12.29 2.27 4.65
C GLY A 331 -10.95 2.73 4.05
N PRO A 332 -9.95 2.96 4.92
CA PRO A 332 -8.61 3.33 4.48
C PRO A 332 -7.94 2.21 3.68
N THR A 333 -6.77 2.48 3.11
CA THR A 333 -6.00 1.48 2.35
C THR A 333 -5.50 0.29 3.18
N THR A 334 -5.69 0.31 4.49
CA THR A 334 -5.21 -0.69 5.47
C THR A 334 -6.02 -1.99 5.38
N LEU A 335 -5.34 -3.13 5.36
CA LEU A 335 -5.94 -4.45 5.57
C LEU A 335 -5.68 -4.91 7.00
N PHE A 336 -6.73 -5.42 7.64
CA PHE A 336 -6.67 -5.88 9.02
C PHE A 336 -6.25 -7.35 9.08
N ALA A 337 -5.22 -7.67 9.87
CA ALA A 337 -4.63 -9.00 9.91
C ALA A 337 -4.07 -9.35 11.29
N PRO A 338 -4.11 -10.64 11.71
CA PRO A 338 -3.41 -11.09 12.91
C PRO A 338 -1.90 -10.89 12.79
N VAL A 339 -1.22 -10.71 13.93
CA VAL A 339 0.24 -10.48 13.96
C VAL A 339 1.05 -11.60 13.32
N ALA A 340 0.63 -12.85 13.50
CA ALA A 340 1.31 -14.04 12.98
C ALA A 340 0.73 -14.53 11.63
N THR A 341 0.35 -13.61 10.75
CA THR A 341 -0.16 -13.91 9.39
C THR A 341 0.90 -14.62 8.56
N ARG A 342 0.51 -15.72 7.88
CA ARG A 342 1.35 -16.54 7.02
C ARG A 342 1.07 -16.34 5.55
N SER A 343 -0.19 -16.22 5.18
CA SER A 343 -0.58 -15.96 3.80
C SER A 343 -1.79 -15.03 3.75
N LEU A 344 -1.93 -14.35 2.62
CA LEU A 344 -3.08 -13.51 2.33
C LEU A 344 -3.48 -13.72 0.88
N GLN A 345 -4.78 -13.97 0.65
CA GLN A 345 -5.38 -14.10 -0.67
C GLN A 345 -6.52 -13.10 -0.81
N MET A 346 -6.40 -12.21 -1.79
CA MET A 346 -7.48 -11.28 -2.15
C MET A 346 -8.46 -12.02 -3.07
N GLU A 347 -9.76 -11.88 -2.82
CA GLU A 347 -10.78 -12.47 -3.70
C GLU A 347 -10.88 -11.72 -5.04
N SER A 348 -10.48 -10.47 -5.08
CA SER A 348 -10.40 -9.68 -6.29
C SER A 348 -8.97 -9.60 -6.80
N GLN A 349 -8.70 -10.12 -8.00
CA GLN A 349 -7.41 -10.03 -8.70
C GLN A 349 -6.99 -8.58 -9.08
N ARG A 350 -7.86 -7.59 -8.85
CA ARG A 350 -7.59 -6.18 -9.15
C ARG A 350 -6.89 -5.43 -8.02
N MET A 351 -6.67 -6.09 -6.88
CA MET A 351 -6.06 -5.47 -5.70
C MET A 351 -4.60 -5.90 -5.56
N VAL A 352 -3.72 -4.92 -5.50
CA VAL A 352 -2.29 -5.13 -5.32
C VAL A 352 -1.95 -4.91 -3.85
N LEU A 353 -1.31 -5.91 -3.26
CA LEU A 353 -0.96 -5.95 -1.86
C LEU A 353 0.42 -5.33 -1.61
N TYR A 354 0.50 -4.48 -0.60
CA TYR A 354 1.71 -3.88 -0.07
C TYR A 354 1.87 -4.14 1.42
N TYR A 355 3.09 -4.01 1.90
CA TYR A 355 3.42 -4.02 3.31
C TYR A 355 4.50 -2.97 3.61
N ASN A 356 4.70 -2.63 4.88
CA ASN A 356 5.75 -1.74 5.34
C ASN A 356 6.73 -2.45 6.30
N SER A 357 7.73 -1.72 6.81
CA SER A 357 8.70 -2.26 7.77
C SER A 357 8.11 -2.67 9.13
N ALA A 358 6.90 -2.23 9.45
CA ALA A 358 6.17 -2.65 10.63
C ALA A 358 5.31 -3.92 10.40
N ALA A 359 5.38 -4.53 9.21
CA ALA A 359 4.55 -5.65 8.76
C ALA A 359 3.04 -5.34 8.68
N GLU A 360 2.68 -4.07 8.50
CA GLU A 360 1.30 -3.67 8.20
C GLU A 360 0.99 -3.94 6.74
N LEU A 361 -0.27 -4.28 6.44
CA LEU A 361 -0.72 -4.66 5.10
C LEU A 361 -1.61 -3.59 4.49
N PHE A 362 -1.43 -3.33 3.20
CA PHE A 362 -2.14 -2.29 2.47
C PHE A 362 -2.50 -2.72 1.06
N ILE A 363 -3.53 -2.09 0.50
CA ILE A 363 -3.85 -2.18 -0.94
C ILE A 363 -3.66 -0.83 -1.64
N THR A 364 -3.70 -0.83 -2.97
CA THR A 364 -3.41 0.36 -3.81
C THR A 364 -4.49 1.43 -3.78
N ARG A 365 -5.70 1.10 -3.33
CA ARG A 365 -6.85 2.00 -3.22
C ARG A 365 -7.45 1.93 -1.82
N ASP A 366 -8.34 2.82 -1.50
CA ASP A 366 -9.17 2.67 -0.32
C ASP A 366 -9.98 1.36 -0.42
N VAL A 367 -10.12 0.68 0.71
CA VAL A 367 -10.95 -0.54 0.81
C VAL A 367 -12.39 -0.14 0.58
N ALA A 368 -13.12 -0.90 -0.24
CA ALA A 368 -14.51 -0.64 -0.54
C ALA A 368 -15.42 -1.66 0.14
N ALA A 369 -16.64 -1.25 0.44
CA ALA A 369 -17.69 -2.17 0.86
C ALA A 369 -17.85 -3.29 -0.18
N GLY A 370 -17.92 -4.55 0.29
CA GLY A 370 -17.94 -5.76 -0.54
C GLY A 370 -16.58 -6.37 -0.85
N ASP A 371 -15.46 -5.69 -0.54
CA ASP A 371 -14.14 -6.30 -0.65
C ASP A 371 -14.00 -7.45 0.34
N SER A 372 -13.36 -8.54 -0.12
CA SER A 372 -13.11 -9.71 0.71
C SER A 372 -11.71 -10.26 0.52
N TYR A 373 -11.15 -10.79 1.61
CA TYR A 373 -9.87 -11.47 1.59
C TYR A 373 -9.80 -12.57 2.64
N THR A 374 -8.96 -13.57 2.39
CA THR A 374 -8.73 -14.70 3.28
C THR A 374 -7.28 -14.69 3.75
N LEU A 375 -7.07 -14.93 5.03
CA LEU A 375 -5.77 -15.00 5.69
C LEU A 375 -5.55 -16.39 6.27
N SER A 376 -4.30 -16.89 6.23
CA SER A 376 -3.85 -17.94 7.15
C SER A 376 -2.89 -17.35 8.19
N TYR A 377 -2.99 -17.82 9.43
CA TYR A 377 -2.18 -17.33 10.53
C TYR A 377 -1.92 -18.41 11.58
N LEU A 378 -0.92 -18.19 12.42
CA LEU A 378 -0.66 -19.06 13.57
C LEU A 378 -1.38 -18.51 14.81
N PRO A 379 -2.30 -19.28 15.40
CA PRO A 379 -3.07 -18.82 16.55
C PRO A 379 -2.27 -19.01 17.84
N PHE A 380 -1.52 -18.00 18.25
CA PHE A 380 -0.84 -17.95 19.54
C PHE A 380 -1.54 -16.96 20.47
N THR A 381 -1.87 -17.44 21.68
CA THR A 381 -2.52 -16.65 22.73
C THR A 381 -1.62 -16.61 23.97
N PRO A 382 -1.32 -15.43 24.56
CA PRO A 382 -0.62 -15.33 25.82
C PRO A 382 -1.31 -16.16 26.93
N GLY A 383 -0.52 -16.86 27.75
CA GLY A 383 -1.04 -17.69 28.83
C GLY A 383 -1.38 -19.13 28.43
N GLU A 384 -1.51 -19.43 27.15
CA GLU A 384 -1.72 -20.83 26.69
C GLU A 384 -0.42 -21.63 26.81
N ALA A 385 -0.56 -22.91 27.26
CA ALA A 385 0.58 -23.82 27.42
C ALA A 385 1.36 -24.08 26.12
N ARG A 386 0.68 -24.05 24.97
CA ARG A 386 1.30 -24.17 23.64
C ARG A 386 2.18 -22.97 23.35
N THR A 387 1.67 -21.76 23.53
CA THR A 387 2.40 -20.51 23.31
C THR A 387 3.65 -20.46 24.21
N ALA A 388 3.50 -20.73 25.51
CA ALA A 388 4.61 -20.77 26.45
C ALA A 388 5.72 -21.74 26.04
N ARG A 389 5.37 -22.97 25.65
CA ARG A 389 6.34 -23.98 25.19
C ARG A 389 7.06 -23.55 23.92
N THR A 390 6.33 -22.98 22.95
CA THR A 390 6.92 -22.52 21.69
C THR A 390 7.86 -21.35 21.93
N VAL A 391 7.47 -20.38 22.76
CA VAL A 391 8.33 -19.24 23.14
C VAL A 391 9.60 -19.71 23.85
N ALA A 392 9.48 -20.63 24.82
CA ALA A 392 10.63 -21.17 25.54
C ALA A 392 11.61 -21.90 24.59
N ALA A 393 11.09 -22.71 23.67
CA ALA A 393 11.92 -23.39 22.66
C ALA A 393 12.62 -22.40 21.71
N CYS A 394 11.98 -21.28 21.35
CA CYS A 394 12.57 -20.25 20.51
C CYS A 394 13.65 -19.42 21.23
N ALA A 395 13.52 -19.21 22.55
CA ALA A 395 14.44 -18.38 23.33
C ALA A 395 15.89 -18.90 23.32
N GLU A 396 16.08 -20.21 23.19
CA GLU A 396 17.41 -20.85 23.10
C GLU A 396 18.08 -20.68 21.72
N MET A 397 17.35 -20.16 20.73
CA MET A 397 17.85 -20.02 19.35
C MET A 397 18.45 -18.63 19.14
N GLU A 398 19.43 -18.51 18.26
CA GLU A 398 19.96 -17.21 17.86
C GLU A 398 18.94 -16.42 17.02
N ASP A 399 18.87 -15.12 17.27
CA ASP A 399 18.05 -14.18 16.52
C ASP A 399 18.91 -12.99 16.11
N GLY A 400 19.34 -12.97 14.84
CA GLY A 400 20.21 -11.92 14.30
C GLY A 400 19.56 -10.53 14.26
N ASP A 401 18.22 -10.50 14.27
CA ASP A 401 17.45 -9.26 14.16
C ASP A 401 17.17 -8.63 15.53
N TYR A 402 17.38 -9.38 16.61
CA TYR A 402 16.97 -8.97 17.96
C TYR A 402 17.60 -7.64 18.42
N ALA A 403 18.88 -7.42 18.09
CA ALA A 403 19.59 -6.21 18.52
C ALA A 403 18.98 -4.94 17.90
N GLU A 404 18.66 -4.97 16.60
CA GLU A 404 18.03 -3.85 15.89
C GLU A 404 16.60 -3.59 16.39
N ILE A 405 15.86 -4.67 16.64
CA ILE A 405 14.50 -4.60 17.18
C ILE A 405 14.54 -4.05 18.61
N ALA A 406 15.47 -4.50 19.44
CA ALA A 406 15.63 -4.02 20.81
C ALA A 406 15.99 -2.53 20.85
N ASP A 407 16.90 -2.07 19.99
CA ASP A 407 17.29 -0.65 19.89
C ASP A 407 16.08 0.23 19.57
N THR A 408 15.23 -0.22 18.65
CA THR A 408 14.04 0.51 18.22
C THR A 408 12.91 0.48 19.26
N TYR A 409 12.62 -0.70 19.82
CA TYR A 409 11.38 -0.93 20.57
C TYR A 409 11.56 -1.00 22.09
N LEU A 410 12.76 -0.68 22.59
CA LEU A 410 13.02 -0.36 24.00
C LEU A 410 13.10 1.15 24.25
N ALA A 411 13.06 1.98 23.21
CA ALA A 411 13.17 3.43 23.34
C ALA A 411 12.06 4.01 24.23
N LEU A 412 12.46 4.88 25.16
CA LEU A 412 11.59 5.54 26.12
C LEU A 412 11.81 7.05 26.09
N PRO A 413 10.81 7.88 26.44
CA PRO A 413 10.99 9.31 26.66
C PRO A 413 12.07 9.60 27.72
N ARG A 414 12.75 10.73 27.57
CA ARG A 414 13.85 11.12 28.48
C ARG A 414 13.44 11.34 29.96
N HIS A 415 12.17 11.61 30.20
CA HIS A 415 11.65 12.02 31.51
C HIS A 415 10.46 11.16 31.95
N ILE A 416 10.72 9.88 32.23
CA ILE A 416 9.74 9.01 32.90
C ILE A 416 9.96 9.13 34.39
N GLN A 417 8.87 9.29 35.15
CA GLN A 417 8.91 9.39 36.63
C GLN A 417 9.39 8.08 37.25
N GLN A 418 10.14 8.18 38.37
CA GLN A 418 10.73 7.02 39.06
C GLN A 418 9.66 6.00 39.50
N GLU A 419 8.52 6.49 39.92
CA GLU A 419 7.38 5.68 40.36
C GLU A 419 6.88 4.72 39.29
N ILE A 420 7.05 5.04 37.97
CA ILE A 420 6.68 4.16 36.87
C ILE A 420 7.69 3.00 36.78
N TYR A 421 8.98 3.26 37.01
CA TYR A 421 9.99 2.19 37.13
C TYR A 421 9.71 1.27 38.30
N ASP A 422 9.27 1.83 39.43
CA ASP A 422 8.94 1.08 40.65
C ASP A 422 7.73 0.17 40.40
N ILE A 423 6.72 0.67 39.68
CA ILE A 423 5.55 -0.15 39.23
C ILE A 423 6.00 -1.28 38.29
N ALA A 424 6.85 -0.99 37.31
CA ALA A 424 7.35 -2.01 36.40
C ALA A 424 8.11 -3.13 37.11
N ASN A 425 8.99 -2.74 38.05
CA ASN A 425 9.74 -3.67 38.87
C ASN A 425 8.83 -4.51 39.78
N ALA A 426 7.83 -3.89 40.41
CA ALA A 426 6.86 -4.58 41.24
C ALA A 426 6.00 -5.56 40.44
N ALA A 427 5.53 -5.14 39.27
CA ALA A 427 4.72 -5.97 38.39
C ALA A 427 5.48 -7.19 37.83
N THR A 428 6.81 -7.08 37.67
CA THR A 428 7.64 -8.15 37.10
C THR A 428 8.40 -8.96 38.15
N GLN A 429 8.10 -8.75 39.42
CA GLN A 429 8.78 -9.46 40.52
C GLN A 429 8.53 -10.98 40.41
N GLY A 430 9.60 -11.76 40.28
CA GLY A 430 9.55 -13.23 40.14
C GLY A 430 9.32 -13.71 38.73
N ALA A 431 9.35 -12.81 37.73
CA ALA A 431 9.31 -13.16 36.30
C ALA A 431 10.74 -13.08 35.73
N ASP A 432 11.28 -14.20 35.26
CA ASP A 432 12.67 -14.30 34.79
C ASP A 432 12.80 -14.03 33.28
N THR A 433 11.83 -14.49 32.50
CA THR A 433 11.88 -14.39 31.05
C THR A 433 11.09 -13.18 30.51
N PRO A 434 11.42 -12.65 29.32
CA PRO A 434 10.65 -11.59 28.67
C PRO A 434 9.16 -11.91 28.53
N TYR A 435 8.83 -13.18 28.26
CA TYR A 435 7.44 -13.63 28.12
C TYR A 435 6.69 -13.59 29.47
N GLU A 436 7.32 -14.09 30.55
CA GLU A 436 6.75 -14.04 31.90
C GLU A 436 6.58 -12.61 32.38
N LYS A 437 7.54 -11.71 32.11
CA LYS A 437 7.44 -10.27 32.43
C LYS A 437 6.23 -9.64 31.74
N ALA A 438 6.03 -9.92 30.45
CA ALA A 438 4.88 -9.41 29.71
C ALA A 438 3.55 -9.93 30.27
N LEU A 439 3.45 -11.21 30.61
CA LEU A 439 2.27 -11.79 31.26
C LEU A 439 2.01 -11.17 32.64
N ALA A 440 3.05 -10.97 33.44
CA ALA A 440 2.93 -10.38 34.77
C ALA A 440 2.46 -8.92 34.70
N ILE A 441 3.00 -8.13 33.76
CA ILE A 441 2.55 -6.74 33.53
C ILE A 441 1.09 -6.71 33.07
N GLN A 442 0.70 -7.59 32.12
CA GLN A 442 -0.68 -7.72 31.66
C GLN A 442 -1.61 -7.98 32.85
N GLN A 443 -1.30 -8.97 33.67
CA GLN A 443 -2.11 -9.34 34.83
C GLN A 443 -2.15 -8.21 35.87
N TYR A 444 -1.01 -7.56 36.11
CA TYR A 444 -0.94 -6.40 37.03
C TYR A 444 -1.91 -5.30 36.60
N LEU A 445 -1.89 -4.90 35.32
CA LEU A 445 -2.78 -3.85 34.83
C LEU A 445 -4.26 -4.27 34.90
N GLN A 446 -4.58 -5.50 34.51
CA GLN A 446 -5.95 -6.01 34.56
C GLN A 446 -6.55 -6.06 35.97
N THR A 447 -5.70 -6.22 37.00
CA THR A 447 -6.15 -6.35 38.40
C THR A 447 -6.18 -5.03 39.18
N HIS A 448 -5.32 -4.05 38.81
CA HIS A 448 -5.14 -2.82 39.62
C HIS A 448 -5.84 -1.60 39.01
N TYR A 449 -6.31 -1.67 37.77
CA TYR A 449 -6.91 -0.53 37.06
C TYR A 449 -8.28 -0.86 36.54
N ARG A 450 -9.17 0.16 36.44
CA ARG A 450 -10.55 0.00 36.05
C ARG A 450 -10.77 0.42 34.60
N TYR A 451 -11.59 -0.33 33.87
CA TYR A 451 -12.02 0.05 32.53
C TYR A 451 -13.15 1.07 32.58
N THR A 452 -13.04 2.15 31.80
CA THR A 452 -14.11 3.13 31.57
C THR A 452 -13.91 3.86 30.24
N LEU A 453 -14.99 4.10 29.52
CA LEU A 453 -14.98 4.96 28.33
C LEU A 453 -15.11 6.45 28.70
N ASP A 454 -15.57 6.75 29.93
CA ASP A 454 -15.72 8.10 30.48
C ASP A 454 -14.45 8.56 31.21
N ALA A 455 -13.31 8.37 30.55
CA ALA A 455 -12.01 8.73 31.10
C ALA A 455 -11.76 10.24 31.03
N GLN A 456 -11.13 10.80 32.08
CA GLN A 456 -10.78 12.21 32.14
C GLN A 456 -9.61 12.52 31.20
N THR A 457 -9.61 13.74 30.66
CA THR A 457 -8.50 14.25 29.87
C THR A 457 -7.28 14.49 30.76
N PRO A 458 -6.09 14.00 30.42
CA PRO A 458 -4.86 14.29 31.14
C PRO A 458 -4.60 15.80 31.18
N PRO A 459 -4.06 16.35 32.28
CA PRO A 459 -3.64 17.76 32.36
C PRO A 459 -2.54 18.06 31.30
N ASP A 460 -2.44 19.33 30.90
CA ASP A 460 -1.42 19.77 29.94
C ASP A 460 0.00 19.51 30.45
N GLY A 461 0.84 18.92 29.58
CA GLY A 461 2.25 18.67 29.89
C GLY A 461 2.52 17.52 30.85
N VAL A 462 1.50 16.81 31.33
CA VAL A 462 1.65 15.61 32.16
C VAL A 462 1.82 14.39 31.28
N ASP A 463 2.81 13.55 31.61
CA ASP A 463 3.01 12.25 30.92
C ASP A 463 1.75 11.40 31.06
N PHE A 464 1.28 10.84 29.95
CA PHE A 464 0.03 10.10 29.87
C PHE A 464 0.06 8.82 30.74
N VAL A 465 1.18 8.08 30.73
CA VAL A 465 1.33 6.86 31.54
C VAL A 465 1.37 7.19 33.02
N ALA A 466 2.09 8.26 33.41
CA ALA A 466 2.11 8.72 34.77
C ALA A 466 0.71 9.17 35.25
N TRP A 467 -0.02 9.91 34.40
CA TRP A 467 -1.40 10.29 34.69
C TRP A 467 -2.29 9.07 34.93
N PHE A 468 -2.22 8.07 34.03
CA PHE A 468 -3.01 6.87 34.17
C PHE A 468 -2.65 6.03 35.40
N LEU A 469 -1.36 5.70 35.56
CA LEU A 469 -0.92 4.74 36.58
C LEU A 469 -0.96 5.32 38.01
N LEU A 470 -0.64 6.59 38.17
CA LEU A 470 -0.54 7.21 39.48
C LEU A 470 -1.79 8.00 39.89
N GLY A 471 -2.45 8.63 38.93
CA GLY A 471 -3.58 9.54 39.15
C GLY A 471 -4.95 8.91 38.88
N ALA A 472 -5.34 8.81 37.60
CA ALA A 472 -6.70 8.43 37.18
C ALA A 472 -7.08 7.00 37.55
N LYS A 473 -6.17 6.04 37.37
CA LYS A 473 -6.33 4.60 37.63
C LYS A 473 -7.50 3.95 36.90
N GLU A 474 -8.03 4.65 35.91
CA GLU A 474 -9.13 4.19 35.06
C GLU A 474 -8.99 4.76 33.65
N GLY A 475 -9.46 3.99 32.63
CA GLY A 475 -9.40 4.36 31.24
C GLY A 475 -9.87 3.23 30.33
N TYR A 476 -9.69 3.38 29.03
CA TYR A 476 -10.04 2.38 28.04
C TYR A 476 -8.78 1.78 27.36
N CYS A 477 -8.95 0.92 26.37
CA CYS A 477 -7.88 0.14 25.74
C CYS A 477 -6.59 0.95 25.45
N THR A 478 -6.70 2.19 24.98
CA THR A 478 -5.55 3.09 24.75
C THR A 478 -4.69 3.30 25.99
N TYR A 479 -5.33 3.45 27.17
CA TYR A 479 -4.63 3.64 28.45
C TYR A 479 -3.85 2.39 28.84
N PHE A 480 -4.50 1.23 28.78
CA PHE A 480 -3.91 -0.06 29.13
C PHE A 480 -2.79 -0.45 28.18
N ALA A 481 -3.01 -0.32 26.87
CA ALA A 481 -2.02 -0.65 25.85
C ALA A 481 -0.78 0.25 25.94
N THR A 482 -0.98 1.57 26.16
CA THR A 482 0.14 2.51 26.33
C THR A 482 0.94 2.19 27.58
N ALA A 483 0.27 1.98 28.71
CA ALA A 483 0.93 1.64 29.97
C ALA A 483 1.68 0.30 29.87
N MET A 484 1.05 -0.72 29.30
CA MET A 484 1.70 -2.02 29.10
C MET A 484 2.94 -1.91 28.22
N THR A 485 2.86 -1.19 27.10
CA THR A 485 4.00 -1.01 26.19
C THR A 485 5.16 -0.33 26.90
N VAL A 486 4.90 0.74 27.68
CA VAL A 486 5.94 1.47 28.42
C VAL A 486 6.53 0.61 29.54
N LEU A 487 5.69 -0.09 30.33
CA LEU A 487 6.16 -0.98 31.40
C LEU A 487 7.00 -2.16 30.84
N CYS A 488 6.62 -2.75 29.70
CA CYS A 488 7.41 -3.76 29.02
C CYS A 488 8.79 -3.22 28.63
N ARG A 489 8.85 -2.03 28.03
CA ARG A 489 10.12 -1.38 27.67
C ARG A 489 11.02 -1.11 28.87
N ILE A 490 10.46 -0.65 29.98
CA ILE A 490 11.18 -0.47 31.24
C ILE A 490 11.73 -1.80 31.75
N ALA A 491 10.95 -2.88 31.67
CA ALA A 491 11.36 -4.23 32.06
C ALA A 491 12.36 -4.89 31.10
N GLY A 492 12.82 -4.18 30.05
CA GLY A 492 13.78 -4.69 29.05
C GLY A 492 13.14 -5.61 28.01
N VAL A 493 11.83 -5.52 27.81
CA VAL A 493 11.07 -6.32 26.84
C VAL A 493 10.67 -5.42 25.67
N PRO A 494 11.20 -5.65 24.45
CA PRO A 494 10.85 -4.83 23.29
C PRO A 494 9.36 -4.93 23.00
N ALA A 495 8.70 -3.77 22.92
CA ALA A 495 7.25 -3.68 22.77
C ALA A 495 6.83 -2.50 21.92
N ARG A 496 5.67 -2.62 21.22
CA ARG A 496 5.07 -1.56 20.43
C ARG A 496 3.57 -1.45 20.67
N TYR A 497 3.05 -0.26 20.48
CA TYR A 497 1.63 0.03 20.58
C TYR A 497 0.96 -0.34 19.25
N ALA A 498 -0.09 -1.14 19.31
CA ALA A 498 -0.84 -1.60 18.15
C ALA A 498 -2.30 -1.18 18.24
N THR A 499 -2.92 -0.92 17.09
CA THR A 499 -4.32 -0.54 16.95
C THR A 499 -4.97 -1.29 15.79
N GLY A 500 -6.27 -1.54 15.90
CA GLY A 500 -7.05 -2.27 14.92
C GLY A 500 -8.43 -2.61 15.45
N TYR A 501 -8.86 -3.85 15.27
CA TYR A 501 -10.15 -4.33 15.71
C TYR A 501 -10.05 -5.65 16.48
N LEU A 502 -10.95 -5.83 17.44
CA LEU A 502 -11.16 -7.09 18.14
C LEU A 502 -12.37 -7.81 17.49
N ALA A 503 -12.13 -8.95 16.86
CA ALA A 503 -13.16 -9.78 16.27
C ALA A 503 -13.53 -10.91 17.26
N ILE A 504 -14.76 -10.91 17.73
CA ILE A 504 -15.30 -11.91 18.66
C ILE A 504 -16.39 -12.68 17.91
N PRO A 505 -16.15 -13.96 17.53
CA PRO A 505 -17.14 -14.75 16.81
C PRO A 505 -18.27 -15.19 17.74
N ASP A 506 -19.44 -15.30 17.18
CA ASP A 506 -20.57 -15.98 17.77
C ASP A 506 -20.45 -17.52 17.65
N GLU A 507 -21.50 -18.26 18.05
CA GLU A 507 -21.52 -19.73 17.97
C GLU A 507 -21.43 -20.26 16.52
N SER A 508 -21.76 -19.46 15.52
CA SER A 508 -21.62 -19.81 14.10
C SER A 508 -20.21 -19.58 13.54
N GLY A 509 -19.34 -18.95 14.31
CA GLY A 509 -18.00 -18.54 13.87
C GLY A 509 -17.99 -17.21 13.13
N LEU A 510 -19.08 -16.42 13.17
CA LEU A 510 -19.15 -15.10 12.54
C LEU A 510 -18.96 -14.00 13.59
N ALA A 511 -18.00 -13.12 13.39
CA ALA A 511 -17.82 -11.89 14.14
C ALA A 511 -18.32 -10.71 13.32
N GLN A 512 -19.33 -9.99 13.82
CA GLN A 512 -19.76 -8.70 13.27
C GLN A 512 -18.95 -7.60 13.95
N VAL A 513 -18.09 -6.93 13.20
CA VAL A 513 -17.19 -5.91 13.71
C VAL A 513 -17.73 -4.52 13.35
N THR A 514 -17.96 -3.71 14.37
CA THR A 514 -18.37 -2.30 14.24
C THR A 514 -17.22 -1.40 14.71
N GLY A 515 -17.37 -0.10 14.59
CA GLY A 515 -16.42 0.85 15.16
C GLY A 515 -16.23 0.73 16.68
N ALA A 516 -17.22 0.16 17.40
CA ALA A 516 -17.11 -0.09 18.85
C ALA A 516 -16.11 -1.19 19.21
N GLN A 517 -15.80 -2.11 18.29
CA GLN A 517 -14.74 -3.11 18.45
C GLN A 517 -13.35 -2.60 18.04
N ALA A 518 -13.22 -1.31 17.67
CA ALA A 518 -11.90 -0.72 17.51
C ALA A 518 -11.13 -0.79 18.81
N HIS A 519 -9.87 -1.24 18.76
CA HIS A 519 -9.13 -1.66 19.92
C HIS A 519 -7.66 -1.30 19.84
N ALA A 520 -7.03 -1.16 21.01
CA ALA A 520 -5.59 -0.97 21.17
C ALA A 520 -5.03 -2.05 22.09
N TRP A 521 -3.84 -2.53 21.76
CA TRP A 521 -3.11 -3.52 22.55
C TRP A 521 -1.60 -3.34 22.43
N THR A 522 -0.84 -4.18 23.09
CA THR A 522 0.62 -4.20 23.04
C THR A 522 1.07 -5.42 22.24
N GLU A 523 1.93 -5.22 21.26
CA GLU A 523 2.70 -6.30 20.66
C GLU A 523 4.08 -6.34 21.32
N VAL A 524 4.47 -7.53 21.80
CA VAL A 524 5.75 -7.80 22.44
C VAL A 524 6.61 -8.65 21.54
N TYR A 525 7.88 -8.26 21.33
CA TYR A 525 8.81 -9.05 20.55
C TYR A 525 9.56 -10.04 21.44
N LEU A 526 9.43 -11.30 21.09
CA LEU A 526 10.10 -12.41 21.76
C LEU A 526 11.16 -13.00 20.83
N LYS A 527 12.36 -13.15 21.37
CA LYS A 527 13.54 -13.60 20.62
C LYS A 527 13.22 -14.84 19.76
N ARG A 528 13.50 -14.79 18.47
CA ARG A 528 13.25 -15.85 17.47
C ARG A 528 11.77 -16.21 17.26
N PHE A 529 10.89 -16.00 18.22
CA PHE A 529 9.46 -16.22 18.09
C PHE A 529 8.81 -15.12 17.20
N GLY A 530 9.21 -13.87 17.41
CA GLY A 530 8.64 -12.69 16.75
C GLY A 530 7.65 -11.95 17.65
N TRP A 531 6.71 -11.22 17.03
CA TRP A 531 5.71 -10.43 17.73
C TRP A 531 4.56 -11.30 18.24
N LEU A 532 4.09 -11.01 19.46
CA LEU A 532 2.95 -11.63 20.12
C LEU A 532 2.05 -10.56 20.74
N ASP A 533 0.74 -10.68 20.52
CA ASP A 533 -0.28 -9.75 21.02
C ASP A 533 -0.54 -9.96 22.52
N PHE A 534 -0.55 -8.87 23.28
CA PHE A 534 -0.91 -8.84 24.69
C PHE A 534 -1.97 -7.76 24.93
N ASP A 535 -3.15 -8.16 25.39
CA ASP A 535 -4.24 -7.25 25.74
C ASP A 535 -4.36 -7.11 27.25
N ALA A 536 -3.89 -5.97 27.78
CA ALA A 536 -3.95 -5.65 29.18
C ALA A 536 -5.30 -5.08 29.65
N THR A 537 -6.27 -4.96 28.74
CA THR A 537 -7.61 -4.45 29.06
C THR A 537 -8.34 -5.44 29.97
N PRO A 538 -8.90 -5.00 31.13
CA PRO A 538 -9.71 -5.85 31.98
C PRO A 538 -10.93 -6.37 31.21
N ARG A 539 -11.17 -7.66 31.28
CA ARG A 539 -12.40 -8.27 30.75
C ARG A 539 -13.53 -8.03 31.77
N GLY A 540 -14.20 -6.90 31.65
CA GLY A 540 -15.40 -6.61 32.44
C GLY A 540 -16.67 -7.00 31.68
N ASP A 541 -17.79 -7.13 32.41
CA ASP A 541 -19.14 -7.44 31.86
C ASP A 541 -19.64 -6.42 30.80
N ASN A 542 -18.95 -5.31 30.60
CA ASN A 542 -19.31 -4.25 29.66
C ASN A 542 -18.88 -4.50 28.20
N GLN A 543 -18.27 -5.64 27.86
CA GLN A 543 -18.03 -6.03 26.45
C GLN A 543 -19.15 -6.88 25.85
N ARG A 544 -20.17 -7.26 26.65
CA ARG A 544 -21.44 -7.74 26.11
C ARG A 544 -22.26 -6.51 25.74
N SER A 545 -22.53 -6.35 24.46
CA SER A 545 -23.51 -5.41 23.94
C SER A 545 -24.90 -5.85 24.38
N ASP A 546 -25.29 -5.54 25.61
CA ASP A 546 -26.68 -5.47 25.96
C ASP A 546 -27.26 -4.16 25.42
N PRO A 547 -28.43 -4.16 24.78
CA PRO A 547 -29.08 -2.92 24.35
C PRO A 547 -29.35 -2.05 25.58
N PRO A 548 -29.39 -0.72 25.45
CA PRO A 548 -29.54 0.20 26.56
C PRO A 548 -30.84 -0.13 27.33
N GLN A 549 -30.69 -0.66 28.55
CA GLN A 549 -31.77 -0.69 29.51
C GLN A 549 -32.09 0.73 29.94
N SER A 550 -33.30 1.15 29.65
CA SER A 550 -33.88 2.34 30.24
C SER A 550 -33.85 2.20 31.77
N ASP A 551 -33.22 3.16 32.43
CA ASP A 551 -33.35 3.35 33.88
C ASP A 551 -34.81 3.54 34.28
N ASP A 552 -35.36 2.57 34.95
CA ASP A 552 -36.46 2.78 35.88
C ASP A 552 -36.14 2.01 37.17
N THR A 553 -35.57 2.74 38.13
CA THR A 553 -35.54 2.40 39.54
C THR A 553 -36.90 2.68 40.12
N ASP A 554 -37.66 1.64 40.52
CA ASP A 554 -38.14 1.57 41.85
C ASP A 554 -38.74 0.16 42.15
N SER A 555 -38.20 -0.51 43.12
CA SER A 555 -38.69 -1.76 43.63
C SER A 555 -39.13 -1.59 45.08
N SER A 556 -40.41 -1.82 45.31
CA SER A 556 -40.83 -2.50 46.53
C SER A 556 -42.23 -3.10 46.40
N PRO A 557 -42.53 -4.20 47.10
CA PRO A 557 -43.47 -5.18 46.62
C PRO A 557 -44.86 -5.11 47.25
N SER A 558 -45.77 -5.83 46.62
CA SER A 558 -47.01 -6.43 47.20
C SER A 558 -48.35 -5.80 46.84
N ALA A 559 -49.14 -6.62 46.27
CA ALA A 559 -50.53 -7.02 46.48
C ALA A 559 -51.43 -7.00 45.24
N ALA A 560 -52.12 -8.10 45.09
CA ALA A 560 -52.94 -8.57 43.99
C ALA A 560 -54.24 -7.75 43.74
N PRO A 561 -55.15 -8.19 42.87
CA PRO A 561 -55.64 -7.42 41.73
C PRO A 561 -57.02 -6.82 41.90
N SER A 562 -57.38 -5.80 41.14
CA SER A 562 -58.82 -5.44 40.92
C SER A 562 -59.01 -4.67 39.60
N GLU A 563 -59.84 -5.25 38.79
CA GLU A 563 -60.79 -4.82 37.76
C GLU A 563 -60.62 -3.47 37.02
N SER A 564 -60.71 -3.57 35.69
CA SER A 564 -60.96 -2.52 34.68
C SER A 564 -62.19 -1.65 34.99
N PRO A 565 -62.23 -0.42 34.50
CA PRO A 565 -63.26 -0.09 33.52
C PRO A 565 -62.77 0.74 32.28
N LEU A 566 -63.60 0.61 31.25
CA LEU A 566 -63.67 1.05 29.87
C LEU A 566 -63.48 2.57 29.59
N PRO A 567 -63.28 2.96 28.34
CA PRO A 567 -62.69 4.23 27.92
C PRO A 567 -63.70 5.37 27.73
N THR A 568 -63.24 6.60 27.79
CA THR A 568 -64.01 7.79 27.36
C THR A 568 -63.10 8.72 26.51
N PRO A 569 -63.67 9.48 25.58
CA PRO A 569 -63.11 9.75 24.28
C PRO A 569 -62.32 11.06 24.16
N THR A 570 -61.53 11.08 23.10
CA THR A 570 -60.76 12.17 22.47
C THR A 570 -61.57 13.47 22.30
N PRO A 571 -60.93 14.64 22.37
CA PRO A 571 -61.26 15.72 21.47
C PRO A 571 -60.12 16.13 20.54
N GLU A 572 -60.55 16.41 19.34
CA GLU A 572 -59.92 16.78 18.10
C GLU A 572 -59.25 18.18 18.17
N PRO A 573 -58.25 18.48 17.29
CA PRO A 573 -57.45 19.69 17.34
C PRO A 573 -58.10 20.85 16.59
N PRO A 574 -57.74 22.11 16.86
CA PRO A 574 -58.09 23.22 15.96
C PRO A 574 -56.93 23.59 15.01
N GLU A 575 -57.38 24.00 13.90
CA GLU A 575 -56.84 24.33 12.61
C GLU A 575 -55.82 25.47 12.58
N ALA A 576 -55.13 25.49 11.47
CA ALA A 576 -54.09 26.35 10.94
C ALA A 576 -54.42 27.87 10.93
N ALA A 577 -53.34 28.64 10.99
CA ALA A 577 -53.28 29.95 10.31
C ALA A 577 -51.84 30.31 9.93
N THR A 578 -51.62 30.39 8.65
CA THR A 578 -50.59 31.15 7.90
C THR A 578 -51.11 32.57 7.72
N PRO A 579 -50.41 33.62 7.20
CA PRO A 579 -49.01 33.75 6.76
C PRO A 579 -48.34 35.12 7.12
N SER A 580 -47.08 35.22 6.71
CA SER A 580 -46.18 36.35 6.37
C SER A 580 -46.73 37.76 6.33
N PRO A 581 -45.89 38.83 6.45
CA PRO A 581 -44.86 39.16 5.48
C PRO A 581 -43.58 39.83 6.02
N GLN A 582 -42.54 39.75 5.17
CA GLN A 582 -41.37 40.64 5.15
C GLN A 582 -41.76 42.10 4.81
N PRO A 583 -40.99 43.14 5.22
CA PRO A 583 -40.05 43.77 4.32
C PRO A 583 -38.72 44.16 4.98
N SER A 584 -37.59 44.02 4.25
CA SER A 584 -36.86 45.00 3.47
C SER A 584 -36.49 46.31 4.19
N ASP A 585 -35.17 46.46 4.42
CA ASP A 585 -34.33 47.55 3.90
C ASP A 585 -32.97 47.59 4.61
N ALA A 586 -31.93 47.64 3.79
CA ALA A 586 -30.56 48.04 4.14
C ALA A 586 -30.51 49.59 4.29
N PRO A 587 -29.47 50.19 4.88
CA PRO A 587 -28.22 50.39 4.18
C PRO A 587 -26.92 50.37 5.01
N SER A 588 -25.85 49.95 4.34
CA SER A 588 -24.54 50.59 4.17
C SER A 588 -23.91 51.36 5.33
N GLU A 589 -22.73 50.93 5.73
CA GLU A 589 -21.50 51.75 5.75
C GLU A 589 -20.29 50.96 6.24
N ASN A 590 -19.27 50.96 5.42
CA ASN A 590 -17.86 50.68 5.65
C ASN A 590 -17.24 51.88 6.43
N PRO A 591 -16.07 51.81 7.09
CA PRO A 591 -14.81 51.36 6.50
C PRO A 591 -13.80 50.63 7.40
N SER A 592 -12.87 49.96 6.73
CA SER A 592 -11.51 49.55 7.16
C SER A 592 -10.71 50.63 7.91
N PRO A 593 -9.64 50.22 8.67
CA PRO A 593 -8.37 50.06 7.97
C PRO A 593 -7.49 48.87 8.41
N SER A 594 -6.76 48.37 7.45
CA SER A 594 -5.51 47.62 7.60
C SER A 594 -4.42 48.43 8.29
N PRO A 595 -3.42 47.76 8.90
CA PRO A 595 -2.05 48.13 8.57
C PRO A 595 -1.22 46.92 8.07
N ASP A 596 -0.62 47.15 6.98
CA ASP A 596 0.76 46.96 6.48
C ASP A 596 1.72 46.21 7.44
N ALA A 597 2.40 45.22 6.95
CA ALA A 597 3.73 45.27 6.36
C ALA A 597 4.29 43.86 6.12
N SER A 598 4.45 43.59 4.89
CA SER A 598 5.36 42.56 4.34
C SER A 598 6.78 42.80 4.81
N GLU A 599 7.48 41.75 5.19
CA GLU A 599 8.91 41.62 4.91
C GLU A 599 9.22 40.22 4.40
N THR A 600 9.48 40.16 3.11
CA THR A 600 10.05 39.04 2.39
C THR A 600 11.56 39.03 2.64
N PRO A 601 12.20 37.94 3.06
CA PRO A 601 13.65 37.89 3.06
C PRO A 601 14.20 37.58 1.66
N THR A 602 15.10 38.43 1.23
CA THR A 602 15.92 38.38 0.02
C THR A 602 16.83 37.14 0.03
N PRO A 603 17.05 36.49 -1.12
CA PRO A 603 17.98 35.35 -1.22
C PRO A 603 19.45 35.81 -1.22
N LEU A 604 20.28 35.12 -0.43
CA LEU A 604 21.73 35.25 -0.37
C LEU A 604 22.41 34.67 -1.64
N PRO A 605 23.54 35.26 -2.08
CA PRO A 605 24.28 34.78 -3.26
C PRO A 605 25.08 33.48 -2.97
N PRO A 606 25.39 32.68 -4.02
CA PRO A 606 26.03 31.37 -3.85
C PRO A 606 27.53 31.50 -3.58
N GLY A 607 28.03 30.82 -2.56
CA GLY A 607 29.44 30.54 -2.40
C GLY A 607 30.06 30.90 -1.05
N GLN A 608 29.59 30.31 0.05
CA GLN A 608 30.45 30.16 1.26
C GLN A 608 29.95 28.94 2.07
N THR A 609 30.82 27.94 2.15
CA THR A 609 30.66 26.79 3.06
C THR A 609 30.93 27.21 4.51
N PRO A 610 30.13 26.79 5.47
CA PRO A 610 30.39 27.02 6.91
C PRO A 610 31.52 26.09 7.41
N PRO A 611 32.31 26.54 8.41
CA PRO A 611 33.36 25.72 9.02
C PRO A 611 32.77 24.61 9.92
N PRO A 612 33.53 23.52 10.15
CA PRO A 612 33.07 22.39 10.98
C PRO A 612 33.03 22.76 12.47
N PRO A 613 32.19 22.12 13.28
CA PRO A 613 32.09 22.39 14.71
C PRO A 613 33.33 21.85 15.45
N GLU A 614 33.87 22.68 16.35
CA GLU A 614 34.92 22.32 17.31
C GLU A 614 34.34 21.38 18.39
N ASN A 615 35.09 20.33 18.71
CA ASN A 615 34.83 19.47 19.85
C ASN A 615 35.17 20.19 21.18
N PRO A 616 34.33 20.07 22.19
CA PRO A 616 34.69 20.55 23.54
C PRO A 616 35.63 19.57 24.26
N PRO A 617 36.37 20.07 25.29
CA PRO A 617 37.47 19.38 25.97
C PRO A 617 37.04 18.19 26.84
#